data_d39e805e676e399304939be7a471298c
#
_entry.id   d39e805e676e399304939be7a471298c
#
_cell.length_a   1.000
_cell.length_b   1.000
_cell.length_c   1.000
_cell.angle_alpha   90.00
_cell.angle_beta   90.00
_cell.angle_gamma   90.00
#
_symmetry.space_group_name_H-M   'P 1'
#
loop_
_entity.id
_entity.type
_entity.pdbx_description
1 polymer ?
#
loop_
_entity_poly.entity_id
_entity_poly.type
_entity_poly.pdbx_seq_one_letter_code
_entity_poly.pdbx_strand_id
1 'polypeptide(L)'
;MSEIIVSENVDSYPSLDQIEKEVFDLPLDDNVKIQALLLRTITRPQDDNLPIKYNINLTLELVNSTDNIQLHWAVYTKKNASVWLHPSEKFYPKNTVDADKNSVDTSFEKNKIIFEYEIKSNDDDIFQGINFVLKNLSNGKWYNNNGQNYRIELIKREKTKYNEEDEKS
;
A
#
# COMPACT_ATOMS: atom_id res chain seq x y z
N MET A 1 -1.73 -13.76 -5.94
CA MET A 1 -2.11 -13.80 -7.37
C MET A 1 -2.48 -12.39 -7.84
N SER A 2 -1.96 -11.98 -8.94
CA SER A 2 -2.31 -10.66 -9.48
C SER A 2 -2.91 -10.78 -10.88
N GLU A 3 -3.80 -9.86 -11.18
CA GLU A 3 -4.50 -9.82 -12.47
C GLU A 3 -4.34 -8.43 -13.05
N ILE A 4 -4.00 -8.36 -14.35
CA ILE A 4 -3.82 -7.09 -15.04
C ILE A 4 -4.86 -6.98 -16.13
N ILE A 5 -5.61 -5.89 -16.09
CA ILE A 5 -6.62 -5.57 -17.09
C ILE A 5 -6.21 -4.27 -17.75
N VAL A 6 -6.07 -4.28 -19.07
CA VAL A 6 -5.71 -3.08 -19.83
C VAL A 6 -6.95 -2.57 -20.56
N SER A 7 -7.25 -1.29 -20.37
CA SER A 7 -8.38 -0.62 -20.98
C SER A 7 -7.86 0.46 -21.91
N GLU A 8 -8.18 0.36 -23.19
CA GLU A 8 -7.79 1.37 -24.17
C GLU A 8 -8.97 2.25 -24.52
N ASN A 9 -8.70 3.53 -24.66
CA ASN A 9 -9.71 4.47 -25.05
C ASN A 9 -9.67 4.65 -26.56
N VAL A 10 -10.64 4.05 -27.25
CA VAL A 10 -10.63 3.94 -28.71
C VAL A 10 -10.84 5.27 -29.45
N ASP A 11 -11.22 6.34 -28.76
CA ASP A 11 -11.49 7.63 -29.38
C ASP A 11 -10.27 8.55 -29.43
N SER A 12 -9.08 7.98 -29.45
CA SER A 12 -7.83 8.72 -29.58
C SER A 12 -7.49 9.59 -28.37
N TYR A 13 -7.90 9.17 -27.20
CA TYR A 13 -7.51 9.86 -25.98
C TYR A 13 -6.04 9.60 -25.67
N PRO A 14 -5.37 10.57 -25.00
CA PRO A 14 -3.93 10.50 -24.81
C PRO A 14 -3.48 9.65 -23.62
N SER A 15 -4.34 8.78 -23.09
CA SER A 15 -3.98 7.99 -21.93
C SER A 15 -4.37 6.53 -22.10
N LEU A 16 -3.61 5.67 -21.44
CA LEU A 16 -3.87 4.25 -21.34
C LEU A 16 -4.01 3.91 -19.87
N ASP A 17 -5.16 3.37 -19.49
CA ASP A 17 -5.41 2.93 -18.12
C ASP A 17 -5.09 1.45 -18.00
N GLN A 18 -4.37 1.11 -16.95
CA GLN A 18 -4.04 -0.27 -16.61
C GLN A 18 -4.57 -0.52 -15.19
N ILE A 19 -5.34 -1.59 -15.04
CA ILE A 19 -5.91 -1.95 -13.74
C ILE A 19 -5.24 -3.24 -13.28
N GLU A 20 -4.68 -3.19 -12.07
CA GLU A 20 -4.05 -4.35 -11.44
C GLU A 20 -4.80 -4.70 -10.16
N LYS A 21 -4.98 -6.00 -9.94
CA LYS A 21 -5.63 -6.51 -8.73
C LYS A 21 -4.74 -7.56 -8.10
N GLU A 22 -4.48 -7.41 -6.81
CA GLU A 22 -3.73 -8.38 -6.02
C GLU A 22 -4.54 -8.74 -4.79
N VAL A 23 -4.62 -10.03 -4.50
CA VAL A 23 -5.28 -10.55 -3.30
C VAL A 23 -4.29 -11.46 -2.60
N PHE A 24 -4.08 -11.24 -1.29
CA PHE A 24 -3.18 -12.07 -0.51
C PHE A 24 -3.57 -12.08 0.95
N ASP A 25 -3.12 -13.12 1.65
CA ASP A 25 -3.40 -13.30 3.06
C ASP A 25 -2.13 -13.07 3.87
N LEU A 26 -2.28 -12.40 5.02
CA LEU A 26 -1.21 -12.18 5.97
C LEU A 26 -1.58 -12.86 7.28
N PRO A 27 -0.93 -13.99 7.61
CA PRO A 27 -1.27 -14.69 8.84
C PRO A 27 -0.80 -13.91 10.06
N LEU A 28 -1.65 -13.84 11.07
CA LEU A 28 -1.32 -13.20 12.36
C LEU A 28 -1.14 -14.24 13.45
N ASP A 29 -2.05 -15.20 13.52
CA ASP A 29 -2.08 -16.26 14.52
C ASP A 29 -2.75 -17.47 13.90
N ASP A 30 -2.93 -18.55 14.66
CA ASP A 30 -3.37 -19.85 14.16
C ASP A 30 -4.54 -19.77 13.16
N ASN A 31 -5.59 -19.03 13.49
CA ASN A 31 -6.75 -18.88 12.61
C ASN A 31 -7.07 -17.42 12.30
N VAL A 32 -6.24 -16.49 12.78
CA VAL A 32 -6.45 -15.06 12.57
C VAL A 32 -5.54 -14.58 11.48
N LYS A 33 -6.11 -13.85 10.53
CA LYS A 33 -5.33 -13.33 9.42
C LYS A 33 -5.88 -11.98 8.96
N ILE A 34 -5.09 -11.29 8.17
CA ILE A 34 -5.55 -10.14 7.39
C ILE A 34 -5.64 -10.59 5.95
N GLN A 35 -6.79 -10.38 5.34
CA GLN A 35 -6.96 -10.54 3.91
C GLN A 35 -6.79 -9.18 3.27
N ALA A 36 -5.85 -9.07 2.34
CA ALA A 36 -5.55 -7.81 1.66
C ALA A 36 -6.05 -7.87 0.22
N LEU A 37 -6.77 -6.83 -0.17
CA LEU A 37 -7.20 -6.63 -1.55
C LEU A 37 -6.64 -5.30 -2.02
N LEU A 38 -5.75 -5.35 -2.99
CA LEU A 38 -5.13 -4.16 -3.58
C LEU A 38 -5.64 -3.99 -5.00
N LEU A 39 -6.25 -2.83 -5.25
CA LEU A 39 -6.64 -2.40 -6.59
C LEU A 39 -5.80 -1.19 -6.94
N ARG A 40 -5.12 -1.27 -8.06
CA ARG A 40 -4.26 -0.21 -8.55
C ARG A 40 -4.66 0.15 -9.96
N THR A 41 -4.99 1.43 -10.17
CA THR A 41 -5.25 1.95 -11.52
C THR A 41 -4.09 2.85 -11.90
N ILE A 42 -3.45 2.53 -13.00
CA ILE A 42 -2.28 3.27 -13.48
C ILE A 42 -2.70 3.98 -14.76
N THR A 43 -2.63 5.29 -14.75
CA THR A 43 -2.96 6.11 -15.91
C THR A 43 -1.68 6.72 -16.46
N ARG A 44 -1.32 6.33 -17.69
CA ARG A 44 -0.14 6.85 -18.38
C ARG A 44 -0.58 7.83 -19.45
N PRO A 45 -0.23 9.11 -19.31
CA PRO A 45 -0.55 10.06 -20.36
C PRO A 45 0.23 9.77 -21.63
N GLN A 46 -0.31 10.16 -22.77
CA GLN A 46 0.38 10.02 -24.04
C GLN A 46 1.62 10.91 -24.11
N ASP A 47 1.55 12.07 -23.44
CA ASP A 47 2.67 13.00 -23.35
C ASP A 47 3.64 12.55 -22.25
N ASP A 48 4.86 12.17 -22.65
CA ASP A 48 5.89 11.69 -21.72
C ASP A 48 6.33 12.74 -20.68
N ASN A 49 6.01 14.01 -20.92
CA ASN A 49 6.32 15.08 -19.98
C ASN A 49 5.33 15.17 -18.82
N LEU A 50 4.22 14.46 -18.92
CA LEU A 50 3.23 14.42 -17.86
C LEU A 50 3.47 13.22 -16.94
N PRO A 51 3.15 13.36 -15.64
CA PRO A 51 3.39 12.26 -14.71
C PRO A 51 2.42 11.11 -14.89
N ILE A 52 2.87 9.92 -14.51
CA ILE A 52 2.00 8.76 -14.36
C ILE A 52 1.17 8.95 -13.10
N LYS A 53 -0.11 8.67 -13.19
CA LYS A 53 -1.02 8.77 -12.06
C LYS A 53 -1.38 7.37 -11.56
N TYR A 54 -1.29 7.19 -10.24
CA TYR A 54 -1.66 5.95 -9.57
C TYR A 54 -2.84 6.21 -8.67
N ASN A 55 -3.93 5.47 -8.87
CA ASN A 55 -5.05 5.45 -7.93
C ASN A 55 -4.96 4.13 -7.16
N ILE A 56 -4.84 4.22 -5.85
CA ILE A 56 -4.61 3.08 -4.98
C ILE A 56 -5.83 2.88 -4.09
N ASN A 57 -6.33 1.65 -4.07
CA ASN A 57 -7.35 1.24 -3.12
C ASN A 57 -6.87 -0.06 -2.49
N LEU A 58 -6.49 0.01 -1.22
CA LEU A 58 -6.07 -1.15 -0.45
C LEU A 58 -7.03 -1.37 0.68
N THR A 59 -7.68 -2.51 0.70
CA THR A 59 -8.56 -2.92 1.79
C THR A 59 -7.87 -4.02 2.58
N LEU A 60 -7.71 -3.79 3.88
CA LEU A 60 -7.23 -4.79 4.83
C LEU A 60 -8.44 -5.26 5.64
N GLU A 61 -8.71 -6.55 5.62
CA GLU A 61 -9.81 -7.12 6.37
C GLU A 61 -9.30 -8.12 7.39
N LEU A 62 -9.68 -7.91 8.65
CA LEU A 62 -9.34 -8.81 9.74
C LEU A 62 -10.32 -9.98 9.72
N VAL A 63 -9.81 -11.20 9.65
CA VAL A 63 -10.62 -12.42 9.54
C VAL A 63 -10.43 -13.28 10.78
N ASN A 64 -11.53 -13.78 11.33
CA ASN A 64 -11.57 -14.68 12.47
C ASN A 64 -11.12 -14.05 13.78
N SER A 65 -11.34 -12.76 13.97
CA SER A 65 -11.11 -12.10 15.24
C SER A 65 -12.14 -11.01 15.47
N THR A 66 -12.56 -10.87 16.73
CA THR A 66 -13.39 -9.77 17.20
C THR A 66 -12.62 -8.85 18.13
N ASP A 67 -11.33 -9.10 18.30
CA ASP A 67 -10.48 -8.29 19.15
C ASP A 67 -10.26 -6.90 18.56
N ASN A 68 -9.94 -5.95 19.43
CA ASN A 68 -9.62 -4.59 19.00
C ASN A 68 -8.16 -4.55 18.57
N ILE A 69 -7.96 -4.58 17.24
CA ILE A 69 -6.62 -4.62 16.65
C ILE A 69 -6.31 -3.30 15.97
N GLN A 70 -5.07 -2.87 16.12
CA GLN A 70 -4.59 -1.60 15.58
C GLN A 70 -3.39 -1.85 14.67
N LEU A 71 -3.40 -1.22 13.51
CA LEU A 71 -2.30 -1.24 12.55
C LEU A 71 -1.31 -0.14 12.92
N HIS A 72 -0.08 -0.52 13.18
CA HIS A 72 1.02 0.41 13.43
C HIS A 72 1.88 0.42 12.17
N TRP A 73 1.93 1.55 11.45
CA TRP A 73 2.46 1.54 10.10
C TRP A 73 3.19 2.82 9.73
N ALA A 74 3.94 2.72 8.66
CA ALA A 74 4.65 3.82 8.05
C ALA A 74 4.81 3.54 6.56
N VAL A 75 5.22 4.53 5.81
CA VAL A 75 5.51 4.35 4.39
C VAL A 75 7.00 4.12 4.18
N TYR A 76 7.36 3.55 3.04
CA TYR A 76 8.75 3.40 2.65
C TYR A 76 8.93 3.82 1.20
N THR A 77 10.13 4.25 0.87
CA THR A 77 10.47 4.64 -0.50
C THR A 77 11.23 3.53 -1.19
N LYS A 78 11.39 3.63 -2.51
CA LYS A 78 12.14 2.62 -3.26
C LYS A 78 13.62 2.59 -2.91
N LYS A 79 14.15 3.65 -2.29
CA LYS A 79 15.56 3.68 -1.89
C LYS A 79 15.87 2.69 -0.78
N ASN A 80 14.97 2.59 0.19
CA ASN A 80 15.19 1.69 1.32
C ASN A 80 13.85 1.27 1.92
N ALA A 81 13.43 0.06 1.61
CA ALA A 81 12.15 -0.47 2.08
C ALA A 81 12.15 -0.75 3.59
N SER A 82 13.31 -0.81 4.24
CA SER A 82 13.38 -1.06 5.68
C SER A 82 13.21 0.20 6.52
N VAL A 83 13.26 1.37 5.91
CA VAL A 83 13.10 2.64 6.62
C VAL A 83 11.63 2.94 6.82
N TRP A 84 11.27 3.35 8.04
CA TRP A 84 9.93 3.79 8.38
C TRP A 84 9.88 5.31 8.28
N LEU A 85 9.01 5.81 7.38
CA LEU A 85 8.81 7.23 7.19
C LEU A 85 7.37 7.58 7.54
N HIS A 86 7.21 8.64 8.33
CA HIS A 86 5.88 9.11 8.72
C HIS A 86 5.08 9.50 7.48
N PRO A 87 3.90 8.93 7.26
CA PRO A 87 3.10 9.28 6.09
C PRO A 87 2.51 10.69 6.20
N SER A 88 2.26 11.30 5.07
CA SER A 88 1.52 12.56 5.02
C SER A 88 0.06 12.32 5.41
N GLU A 89 -0.57 13.29 6.07
CA GLU A 89 -1.96 13.17 6.52
C GLU A 89 -2.93 12.85 5.39
N LYS A 90 -2.64 13.28 4.18
CA LYS A 90 -3.51 13.01 3.02
C LYS A 90 -3.63 11.52 2.70
N PHE A 91 -2.73 10.69 3.23
CA PHE A 91 -2.76 9.24 3.02
C PHE A 91 -3.40 8.48 4.17
N TYR A 92 -3.86 9.17 5.21
CA TYR A 92 -4.41 8.52 6.39
C TYR A 92 -5.76 7.88 6.09
N PRO A 93 -5.94 6.60 6.39
CA PRO A 93 -7.27 6.03 6.49
C PRO A 93 -8.06 6.64 7.64
N LYS A 94 -9.34 6.35 7.69
CA LYS A 94 -10.16 6.68 8.86
C LYS A 94 -9.54 6.09 10.12
N ASN A 95 -9.72 6.76 11.24
CA ASN A 95 -9.28 6.30 12.57
C ASN A 95 -7.76 6.20 12.70
N THR A 96 -7.06 7.13 12.07
CA THR A 96 -5.60 7.20 12.14
C THR A 96 -5.18 8.32 13.07
N VAL A 97 -4.23 8.02 13.96
CA VAL A 97 -3.61 8.98 14.87
C VAL A 97 -2.10 8.84 14.81
N ASP A 98 -1.38 9.90 15.17
CA ASP A 98 0.06 9.83 15.24
C ASP A 98 0.48 8.86 16.35
N ALA A 99 1.48 8.02 16.06
CA ALA A 99 2.07 7.15 17.06
C ALA A 99 3.40 7.73 17.54
N ASP A 100 4.28 8.05 16.62
CA ASP A 100 5.55 8.69 16.92
C ASP A 100 6.01 9.48 15.70
N LYS A 101 7.25 9.94 15.69
CA LYS A 101 7.77 10.78 14.59
C LYS A 101 7.91 10.01 13.27
N ASN A 102 7.87 8.68 13.30
CA ASN A 102 8.10 7.86 12.12
C ASN A 102 6.91 6.98 11.74
N SER A 103 5.84 7.00 12.53
CA SER A 103 4.73 6.07 12.32
C SER A 103 3.40 6.62 12.81
N VAL A 104 2.35 5.96 12.37
CA VAL A 104 0.98 6.26 12.75
C VAL A 104 0.24 4.97 13.11
N ASP A 105 -0.86 5.11 13.83
CA ASP A 105 -1.71 3.99 14.23
C ASP A 105 -3.10 4.16 13.62
N THR A 106 -3.61 3.09 13.04
CA THR A 106 -4.94 3.06 12.44
C THR A 106 -5.72 1.89 13.04
N SER A 107 -6.91 2.17 13.56
CA SER A 107 -7.78 1.15 14.13
C SER A 107 -8.68 0.57 13.06
N PHE A 108 -8.92 -0.75 13.13
CA PHE A 108 -9.89 -1.39 12.27
C PHE A 108 -11.30 -0.95 12.66
N GLU A 109 -12.12 -0.66 11.66
CA GLU A 109 -13.52 -0.34 11.83
C GLU A 109 -14.34 -1.41 11.13
N LYS A 110 -15.19 -2.13 11.87
CA LYS A 110 -15.95 -3.26 11.33
C LYS A 110 -15.01 -4.25 10.61
N ASN A 111 -13.86 -4.50 11.23
CA ASN A 111 -12.82 -5.40 10.74
C ASN A 111 -12.11 -4.96 9.46
N LYS A 112 -12.23 -3.69 9.08
CA LYS A 112 -11.61 -3.19 7.85
C LYS A 112 -10.81 -1.91 8.06
N ILE A 113 -9.75 -1.78 7.29
CA ILE A 113 -9.04 -0.52 7.06
C ILE A 113 -8.97 -0.34 5.55
N ILE A 114 -9.33 0.84 5.08
CA ILE A 114 -9.32 1.15 3.66
C ILE A 114 -8.37 2.33 3.41
N PHE A 115 -7.34 2.06 2.60
CA PHE A 115 -6.45 3.10 2.07
C PHE A 115 -6.94 3.46 0.68
N GLU A 116 -7.23 4.73 0.47
CA GLU A 116 -7.75 5.19 -0.81
C GLU A 116 -7.15 6.54 -1.12
N TYR A 117 -6.28 6.61 -2.13
CA TYR A 117 -5.58 7.83 -2.46
C TYR A 117 -5.05 7.81 -3.89
N GLU A 118 -4.69 9.00 -4.36
CA GLU A 118 -4.05 9.21 -5.65
C GLU A 118 -2.64 9.74 -5.42
N ILE A 119 -1.69 9.21 -6.20
CA ILE A 119 -0.33 9.70 -6.15
C ILE A 119 0.22 9.77 -7.59
N LYS A 120 1.04 10.76 -7.86
CA LYS A 120 1.64 10.97 -9.19
C LYS A 120 3.13 10.69 -9.12
N SER A 121 3.69 10.23 -10.24
CA SER A 121 5.10 9.85 -10.30
C SER A 121 6.07 10.99 -10.01
N ASN A 122 5.63 12.26 -10.11
CA ASN A 122 6.44 13.43 -9.80
C ASN A 122 6.11 14.08 -8.46
N ASP A 123 5.31 13.43 -7.62
CA ASP A 123 5.02 13.96 -6.29
C ASP A 123 6.27 13.85 -5.40
N ASP A 124 6.51 14.90 -4.61
CA ASP A 124 7.67 14.92 -3.70
C ASP A 124 7.55 13.87 -2.60
N ASP A 125 6.33 13.54 -2.20
CA ASP A 125 6.06 12.59 -1.14
C ASP A 125 5.65 11.21 -1.66
N ILE A 126 6.04 10.88 -2.88
CA ILE A 126 5.76 9.56 -3.44
C ILE A 126 6.45 8.49 -2.60
N PHE A 127 5.72 7.40 -2.34
CA PHE A 127 6.26 6.27 -1.61
C PHE A 127 5.93 4.97 -2.34
N GLN A 128 6.69 3.91 -2.02
CA GLN A 128 6.58 2.63 -2.70
C GLN A 128 5.53 1.72 -2.07
N GLY A 129 5.43 1.77 -0.76
CA GLY A 129 4.51 0.91 -0.03
C GLY A 129 4.49 1.21 1.45
N ILE A 130 3.95 0.27 2.21
CA ILE A 130 3.82 0.40 3.67
C ILE A 130 4.53 -0.75 4.38
N ASN A 131 5.12 -0.41 5.53
CA ASN A 131 5.61 -1.35 6.52
C ASN A 131 4.66 -1.30 7.70
N PHE A 132 4.37 -2.44 8.30
CA PHE A 132 3.49 -2.44 9.47
C PHE A 132 3.68 -3.64 10.37
N VAL A 133 3.25 -3.47 11.60
CA VAL A 133 2.99 -4.52 12.57
C VAL A 133 1.62 -4.24 13.15
N LEU A 134 1.08 -5.16 13.92
CA LEU A 134 -0.24 -4.98 14.50
C LEU A 134 -0.17 -5.20 16.00
N LYS A 135 -1.02 -4.45 16.71
CA LYS A 135 -1.17 -4.59 18.16
C LYS A 135 -2.61 -4.97 18.48
N ASN A 136 -2.76 -6.00 19.29
CA ASN A 136 -4.05 -6.37 19.84
C ASN A 136 -4.24 -5.57 21.13
N LEU A 137 -5.13 -4.59 21.11
CA LEU A 137 -5.38 -3.73 22.26
C LEU A 137 -6.14 -4.45 23.37
N SER A 138 -6.80 -5.58 23.04
CA SER A 138 -7.55 -6.35 24.03
C SER A 138 -6.62 -7.13 24.97
N ASN A 139 -5.47 -7.57 24.50
CA ASN A 139 -4.54 -8.39 25.30
C ASN A 139 -3.09 -7.89 25.28
N GLY A 140 -2.79 -6.83 24.55
CA GLY A 140 -1.45 -6.25 24.48
C GLY A 140 -0.46 -6.99 23.59
N LYS A 141 -0.90 -8.02 22.88
CA LYS A 141 -0.03 -8.81 22.01
C LYS A 141 0.31 -8.05 20.73
N TRP A 142 1.56 -8.15 20.31
CA TRP A 142 2.01 -7.66 19.02
C TRP A 142 2.09 -8.79 18.00
N TYR A 143 1.66 -8.51 16.76
CA TYR A 143 1.80 -9.44 15.66
C TYR A 143 2.81 -8.89 14.66
N ASN A 144 3.73 -9.75 14.26
CA ASN A 144 4.70 -9.43 13.24
C ASN A 144 4.89 -10.64 12.32
N ASN A 145 5.68 -10.46 11.27
CA ASN A 145 5.93 -11.52 10.28
C ASN A 145 7.21 -12.27 10.66
N ASN A 146 7.10 -13.19 11.64
CA ASN A 146 8.23 -13.98 12.12
C ASN A 146 9.41 -13.10 12.56
N GLY A 147 9.12 -12.07 13.35
CA GLY A 147 10.14 -11.15 13.85
C GLY A 147 10.47 -10.01 12.89
N GLN A 148 9.81 -9.96 11.75
CA GLN A 148 10.00 -8.91 10.77
C GLN A 148 8.70 -8.13 10.56
N ASN A 149 8.79 -6.98 9.89
CA ASN A 149 7.60 -6.24 9.54
C ASN A 149 6.82 -6.94 8.42
N TYR A 150 5.51 -6.74 8.42
CA TYR A 150 4.73 -6.99 7.21
C TYR A 150 5.00 -5.85 6.25
N ARG A 151 4.93 -6.13 4.97
CA ARG A 151 5.18 -5.13 3.94
C ARG A 151 4.25 -5.35 2.77
N ILE A 152 3.64 -4.26 2.30
CA ILE A 152 2.81 -4.28 1.10
C ILE A 152 3.35 -3.25 0.13
N GLU A 153 3.76 -3.71 -1.04
CA GLU A 153 4.18 -2.82 -2.11
C GLU A 153 2.94 -2.29 -2.81
N LEU A 154 2.80 -0.97 -2.87
CA LEU A 154 1.63 -0.31 -3.45
C LEU A 154 1.88 0.19 -4.86
N ILE A 155 3.08 0.65 -5.13
CA ILE A 155 3.46 1.14 -6.45
C ILE A 155 4.63 0.31 -6.94
N LYS A 156 4.38 -0.48 -7.98
CA LYS A 156 5.42 -1.30 -8.59
C LYS A 156 6.13 -0.52 -9.67
N ARG A 157 7.45 -0.67 -9.70
CA ARG A 157 8.25 -0.05 -10.71
C ARG A 157 8.17 -0.84 -12.00
N GLU A 158 8.00 -0.15 -13.13
CA GLU A 158 8.05 -0.80 -14.42
C GLU A 158 9.48 -1.20 -14.76
N LYS A 159 9.64 -2.40 -15.33
CA LYS A 159 10.92 -2.86 -15.81
C LYS A 159 11.13 -2.34 -17.23
N THR A 160 12.04 -1.39 -17.34
CA THR A 160 12.52 -0.88 -18.61
C THR A 160 14.04 -1.05 -18.62
N LYS A 161 14.68 -0.76 -19.72
CA LYS A 161 16.15 -0.79 -19.79
C LYS A 161 16.79 0.13 -18.74
N TYR A 162 16.18 1.28 -18.52
CA TYR A 162 16.68 2.22 -17.51
C TYR A 162 16.54 1.69 -16.11
N ASN A 163 15.43 1.03 -15.81
CA ASN A 163 15.21 0.48 -14.50
C ASN A 163 16.19 -0.64 -14.17
N GLU A 164 16.56 -1.44 -15.14
CA GLU A 164 17.55 -2.49 -14.96
C GLU A 164 18.92 -1.92 -14.60
N GLU A 165 19.31 -0.82 -15.24
CA GLU A 165 20.56 -0.14 -14.91
C GLU A 165 20.52 0.47 -13.52
N ASP A 166 19.41 1.08 -13.15
CA ASP A 166 19.22 1.66 -11.81
C ASP A 166 19.32 0.60 -10.72
N GLU A 167 18.78 -0.57 -10.97
CA GLU A 167 18.82 -1.68 -10.00
C GLU A 167 20.23 -2.22 -9.78
N LYS A 168 21.11 -2.09 -10.76
CA LYS A 168 22.49 -2.55 -10.67
C LYS A 168 23.42 -1.54 -10.00
N SER A 169 23.03 -0.32 -9.92
CA SER A 169 23.84 0.74 -9.32
C SER A 169 23.52 0.98 -7.82
#